data_0c3fecaafc3f62639c1c153fed5bbe0a
#
_entry.id   0c3fecaafc3f62639c1c153fed5bbe0a
#
_cell.length_a   1.000
_cell.length_b   1.000
_cell.length_c   1.000
_cell.angle_alpha   90.00
_cell.angle_beta   90.00
_cell.angle_gamma   90.00
#
_symmetry.space_group_name_H-M   'P 1'
#
loop_
_entity.id
_entity.type
_entity.pdbx_description
1 polymer ?
#
loop_
_entity_poly.entity_id
_entity_poly.type
_entity_poly.pdbx_seq_one_letter_code
_entity_poly.pdbx_strand_id
1 'polypeptide(L)'
;MNHDSRPQRWNSVSGIPLKSFYSAEDIPAEHRRVMDASPGAAPFHRGAYPTGYRTKAWRIFQLSGFGKPEDENARIKFLLANGETGFLMEHDRNTGDHCYNVDHPDVLARREDVGLTGAVMQSVRDIAICMDGLPIESTYGHAGGAVVQHAPFALAGYWTVAKRRGIDLRTLAGTGQSDFFLTYLGCVTKQQIPTPAGLRFNADIMEFCSKHLPRWVPVSIAGYNGADSGLNAYQELGALLANAVEYLDEIKRRGSMPMEEAARGCGGVSFRMSMDIIEEACKLRAARLMWTQLLERRYGITNPKVANLRIHCVTAGSMMTWQQPLNNIVRGTLMALAGVLGGVQSLGVSGYDEALSIPSEHAHQMSVRIQQVLQNETNLCAVTDPLGGSYYVETLTAQLVERAWQFFEEIEQQGGFLATLDSGWLHARAAENQHAEFMAQDSGERVVVGVTDFREDISPYAVDGFMGVDDAFEVALARLEEVRRTRGERRAGDALRELERVCRGSENIMPAMMEALDADVTLGEVGDVWRDVFGDWNTPIQT
;
A
#
# COMPACT_ATOMS: atom_id res chain seq x y z
N MET A 1 33.01 23.26 1.03
CA MET A 1 32.61 23.66 2.39
C MET A 1 33.30 22.76 3.40
N ASN A 2 33.87 23.30 4.47
CA ASN A 2 34.50 22.48 5.52
C ASN A 2 33.45 21.59 6.18
N HIS A 3 33.68 20.30 6.22
CA HIS A 3 32.79 19.31 6.86
C HIS A 3 32.53 19.56 8.36
N ASP A 4 33.43 20.32 9.03
CA ASP A 4 33.38 20.57 10.47
C ASP A 4 32.38 21.65 10.93
N SER A 5 31.70 22.35 10.02
CA SER A 5 30.80 23.46 10.37
C SER A 5 29.31 23.19 10.14
N ARG A 6 28.94 21.96 9.76
CA ARG A 6 27.53 21.62 9.53
C ARG A 6 26.83 21.31 10.87
N PRO A 7 25.58 21.75 11.04
CA PRO A 7 24.78 21.30 12.18
C PRO A 7 24.66 19.77 12.13
N GLN A 8 25.12 19.09 13.17
CA GLN A 8 25.02 17.65 13.25
C GLN A 8 23.66 17.29 13.84
N ARG A 9 22.90 16.45 13.13
CA ARG A 9 21.59 16.01 13.57
C ARG A 9 21.74 14.79 14.49
N TRP A 10 21.47 14.99 15.79
CA TRP A 10 21.46 13.93 16.77
C TRP A 10 20.03 13.47 17.10
N ASN A 11 19.13 13.50 16.11
CA ASN A 11 17.76 13.01 16.21
C ASN A 11 17.51 11.99 15.09
N SER A 12 16.60 11.05 15.33
CA SER A 12 16.02 10.24 14.24
C SER A 12 15.25 11.12 13.24
N VAL A 13 14.84 10.56 12.12
CA VAL A 13 14.01 11.30 11.14
C VAL A 13 12.67 11.75 11.75
N SER A 14 12.13 11.00 12.68
CA SER A 14 10.91 11.39 13.43
C SER A 14 11.16 12.39 14.57
N GLY A 15 12.35 12.96 14.68
CA GLY A 15 12.68 13.93 15.71
C GLY A 15 12.87 13.34 17.10
N ILE A 16 13.14 12.04 17.24
CA ILE A 16 13.48 11.40 18.50
C ILE A 16 14.95 11.70 18.82
N PRO A 17 15.29 12.35 19.96
CA PRO A 17 16.66 12.61 20.34
C PRO A 17 17.47 11.31 20.51
N LEU A 18 18.64 11.25 19.90
CA LEU A 18 19.54 10.10 19.96
C LEU A 18 20.72 10.39 20.87
N LYS A 19 21.04 9.44 21.75
CA LYS A 19 22.27 9.45 22.55
C LYS A 19 23.43 8.90 21.72
N SER A 20 24.64 9.34 22.02
CA SER A 20 25.86 8.77 21.43
C SER A 20 26.14 7.33 21.90
N PHE A 21 25.53 6.91 23.01
CA PHE A 21 25.69 5.60 23.61
C PHE A 21 24.42 5.20 24.37
N TYR A 22 24.07 3.92 24.33
CA TYR A 22 22.93 3.33 25.04
C TYR A 22 23.40 2.18 25.93
N SER A 23 22.74 2.04 27.09
CA SER A 23 22.96 0.99 28.06
C SER A 23 21.65 0.27 28.41
N ALA A 24 21.72 -0.76 29.22
CA ALA A 24 20.54 -1.45 29.73
C ALA A 24 19.60 -0.53 30.53
N GLU A 25 20.11 0.55 31.12
CA GLU A 25 19.32 1.51 31.89
C GLU A 25 18.39 2.35 31.03
N ASP A 26 18.71 2.52 29.75
CA ASP A 26 17.92 3.29 28.78
C ASP A 26 16.65 2.58 28.33
N ILE A 27 16.59 1.25 28.49
CA ILE A 27 15.41 0.47 28.09
C ILE A 27 14.32 0.66 29.15
N PRO A 28 13.11 1.16 28.77
CA PRO A 28 11.99 1.29 29.70
C PRO A 28 11.61 -0.05 30.36
N ALA A 29 11.24 -0.02 31.63
CA ALA A 29 10.90 -1.21 32.40
C ALA A 29 9.78 -2.06 31.78
N GLU A 30 8.81 -1.41 31.16
CA GLU A 30 7.71 -2.09 30.46
C GLU A 30 8.21 -2.84 29.23
N HIS A 31 9.12 -2.24 28.46
CA HIS A 31 9.70 -2.87 27.27
C HIS A 31 10.59 -4.06 27.64
N ARG A 32 11.31 -4.00 28.76
CA ARG A 32 12.12 -5.13 29.28
C ARG A 32 11.30 -6.40 29.50
N ARG A 33 10.01 -6.28 29.82
CA ARG A 33 9.13 -7.44 30.05
C ARG A 33 8.79 -8.20 28.76
N VAL A 34 8.88 -7.54 27.62
CA VAL A 34 8.52 -8.11 26.32
C VAL A 34 9.73 -8.42 25.45
N MET A 35 10.86 -7.73 25.66
CA MET A 35 12.05 -7.86 24.80
C MET A 35 12.63 -9.29 24.73
N ASP A 36 12.42 -10.09 25.77
CA ASP A 36 12.91 -11.48 25.84
C ASP A 36 11.94 -12.50 25.21
N ALA A 37 10.78 -12.05 24.67
CA ALA A 37 9.87 -12.95 23.99
C ALA A 37 10.55 -13.59 22.77
N SER A 38 10.30 -14.88 22.55
CA SER A 38 10.87 -15.60 21.42
C SER A 38 10.31 -15.09 20.08
N PRO A 39 11.09 -15.08 19.00
CA PRO A 39 10.55 -14.84 17.65
C PRO A 39 9.35 -15.74 17.34
N GLY A 40 8.33 -15.20 16.71
CA GLY A 40 7.09 -15.92 16.38
C GLY A 40 6.13 -16.16 17.55
N ALA A 41 6.47 -15.66 18.75
CA ALA A 41 5.58 -15.65 19.91
C ALA A 41 5.06 -14.22 20.16
N ALA A 42 3.83 -14.10 20.69
CA ALA A 42 3.28 -12.80 21.10
C ALA A 42 4.22 -12.11 22.11
N PRO A 43 4.42 -10.80 21.99
CA PRO A 43 3.75 -9.83 21.14
C PRO A 43 4.37 -9.65 19.73
N PHE A 44 5.12 -10.59 19.20
CA PHE A 44 5.69 -10.65 17.85
C PHE A 44 6.70 -9.55 17.48
N HIS A 45 7.10 -8.68 18.38
CA HIS A 45 8.04 -7.59 18.06
C HIS A 45 9.39 -8.10 17.54
N ARG A 46 9.79 -9.33 17.89
CA ARG A 46 11.01 -10.00 17.40
C ARG A 46 10.81 -10.78 16.09
N GLY A 47 9.66 -10.63 15.43
CA GLY A 47 9.36 -11.24 14.14
C GLY A 47 8.12 -12.11 14.14
N ALA A 48 7.52 -12.23 12.97
CA ALA A 48 6.26 -12.95 12.76
C ALA A 48 6.38 -14.47 12.85
N TYR A 49 7.59 -15.03 12.65
CA TYR A 49 7.82 -16.49 12.60
C TYR A 49 9.01 -16.91 13.46
N PRO A 50 8.96 -18.11 14.09
CA PRO A 50 10.03 -18.58 14.98
C PRO A 50 11.40 -18.67 14.32
N THR A 51 11.44 -19.06 13.07
CA THR A 51 12.67 -19.27 12.28
C THR A 51 12.95 -18.15 11.28
N GLY A 52 12.10 -17.11 11.28
CA GLY A 52 12.24 -15.99 10.35
C GLY A 52 12.46 -16.44 8.91
N TYR A 53 13.45 -15.85 8.27
CA TYR A 53 13.79 -16.12 6.87
C TYR A 53 14.48 -17.46 6.61
N ARG A 54 14.92 -18.18 7.64
CA ARG A 54 15.52 -19.53 7.47
C ARG A 54 14.54 -20.52 6.86
N THR A 55 13.24 -20.38 7.18
CA THR A 55 12.19 -21.25 6.61
C THR A 55 11.69 -20.71 5.27
N LYS A 56 11.49 -19.40 5.18
CA LYS A 56 10.99 -18.75 3.98
C LYS A 56 11.44 -17.29 3.97
N ALA A 57 12.20 -16.91 2.96
CA ALA A 57 12.54 -15.52 2.70
C ALA A 57 11.27 -14.70 2.39
N TRP A 58 11.37 -13.38 2.49
CA TRP A 58 10.27 -12.49 2.11
C TRP A 58 9.93 -12.65 0.62
N ARG A 59 8.68 -12.35 0.27
CA ARG A 59 8.28 -12.29 -1.14
C ARG A 59 8.88 -11.07 -1.80
N ILE A 60 9.39 -11.26 -3.00
CA ILE A 60 9.71 -10.17 -3.91
C ILE A 60 8.40 -9.79 -4.60
N PHE A 61 7.99 -8.54 -4.45
CA PHE A 61 6.67 -8.09 -4.85
C PHE A 61 6.74 -6.61 -5.29
N GLN A 62 6.77 -6.40 -6.59
CA GLN A 62 6.96 -5.07 -7.19
C GLN A 62 5.63 -4.43 -7.57
N LEU A 63 5.57 -3.10 -7.50
CA LEU A 63 4.52 -2.33 -8.11
C LEU A 63 4.79 -2.23 -9.61
N SER A 64 3.81 -2.59 -10.42
CA SER A 64 3.91 -2.52 -11.88
C SER A 64 2.54 -2.16 -12.45
N GLY A 65 2.52 -1.40 -13.54
CA GLY A 65 1.32 -1.08 -14.29
C GLY A 65 1.51 0.06 -15.25
N PHE A 66 1.17 -0.17 -16.53
CA PHE A 66 1.16 0.85 -17.57
C PHE A 66 0.44 0.38 -18.83
N GLY A 67 0.07 1.34 -19.67
CA GLY A 67 -0.36 1.11 -21.05
C GLY A 67 -1.68 0.37 -21.16
N LYS A 68 -1.66 -0.66 -21.99
CA LYS A 68 -2.77 -1.56 -22.26
C LYS A 68 -2.72 -2.79 -21.34
N PRO A 69 -3.83 -3.52 -21.17
CA PRO A 69 -3.83 -4.78 -20.42
C PRO A 69 -2.77 -5.78 -20.86
N GLU A 70 -2.42 -5.81 -22.15
CA GLU A 70 -1.36 -6.67 -22.70
C GLU A 70 0.03 -6.23 -22.26
N ASP A 71 0.28 -4.92 -22.18
CA ASP A 71 1.58 -4.37 -21.76
C ASP A 71 1.83 -4.73 -20.30
N GLU A 72 0.80 -4.58 -19.46
CA GLU A 72 0.84 -5.00 -18.06
C GLU A 72 1.02 -6.53 -17.92
N ASN A 73 0.26 -7.32 -18.68
CA ASN A 73 0.42 -8.78 -18.71
C ASN A 73 1.85 -9.19 -19.07
N ALA A 74 2.44 -8.57 -20.09
CA ALA A 74 3.81 -8.83 -20.52
C ALA A 74 4.83 -8.45 -19.41
N ARG A 75 4.63 -7.30 -18.76
CA ARG A 75 5.48 -6.86 -17.65
C ARG A 75 5.38 -7.80 -16.45
N ILE A 76 4.19 -8.24 -16.04
CA ILE A 76 4.01 -9.23 -14.97
C ILE A 76 4.73 -10.53 -15.31
N LYS A 77 4.58 -11.04 -16.53
CA LYS A 77 5.28 -12.26 -16.97
C LYS A 77 6.80 -12.10 -16.95
N PHE A 78 7.31 -10.94 -17.38
CA PHE A 78 8.72 -10.61 -17.30
C PHE A 78 9.24 -10.62 -15.86
N LEU A 79 8.52 -9.98 -14.92
CA LEU A 79 8.91 -9.93 -13.51
C LEU A 79 8.89 -11.32 -12.85
N LEU A 80 7.85 -12.11 -13.11
CA LEU A 80 7.78 -13.50 -12.63
C LEU A 80 8.94 -14.35 -13.16
N ALA A 81 9.28 -14.20 -14.46
CA ALA A 81 10.43 -14.89 -15.06
C ALA A 81 11.77 -14.44 -14.47
N ASN A 82 11.87 -13.23 -13.92
CA ASN A 82 13.04 -12.70 -13.24
C ASN A 82 13.11 -13.05 -11.74
N GLY A 83 12.09 -13.74 -11.19
CA GLY A 83 12.09 -14.26 -9.82
C GLY A 83 11.21 -13.50 -8.84
N GLU A 84 10.29 -12.68 -9.34
CA GLU A 84 9.20 -12.16 -8.52
C GLU A 84 8.32 -13.32 -8.04
N THR A 85 7.80 -13.22 -6.81
CA THR A 85 7.08 -14.34 -6.16
C THR A 85 5.60 -14.04 -5.87
N GLY A 86 5.11 -12.96 -6.39
CA GLY A 86 3.73 -12.51 -6.47
C GLY A 86 3.58 -11.60 -7.66
N PHE A 87 2.42 -11.08 -7.93
CA PHE A 87 2.22 -10.06 -8.96
C PHE A 87 1.16 -9.05 -8.52
N LEU A 88 1.30 -7.85 -9.03
CA LEU A 88 0.35 -6.77 -8.82
C LEU A 88 -0.14 -6.29 -10.18
N MET A 89 -1.45 -6.09 -10.31
CA MET A 89 -2.06 -5.40 -11.44
C MET A 89 -2.36 -3.97 -11.00
N GLU A 90 -1.81 -2.98 -11.68
CA GLU A 90 -2.12 -1.59 -11.39
C GLU A 90 -3.04 -1.02 -12.47
N HIS A 91 -4.16 -0.47 -12.04
CA HIS A 91 -5.11 0.16 -12.94
C HIS A 91 -4.73 1.62 -13.21
N ASP A 92 -4.97 2.07 -14.43
CA ASP A 92 -4.72 3.45 -14.83
C ASP A 92 -5.39 4.44 -13.88
N ARG A 93 -4.59 5.37 -13.36
CA ARG A 93 -5.04 6.34 -12.36
C ARG A 93 -6.05 7.34 -12.92
N ASN A 94 -5.89 7.72 -14.19
CA ASN A 94 -6.72 8.72 -14.84
C ASN A 94 -8.18 8.24 -15.01
N THR A 95 -8.38 6.94 -15.23
CA THR A 95 -9.70 6.31 -15.30
C THR A 95 -10.13 5.69 -13.97
N GLY A 96 -9.23 4.98 -13.30
CA GLY A 96 -9.53 4.19 -12.10
C GLY A 96 -9.85 5.03 -10.88
N ASP A 97 -9.09 6.08 -10.59
CA ASP A 97 -9.26 6.87 -9.36
C ASP A 97 -10.64 7.53 -9.25
N HIS A 98 -11.26 7.83 -10.38
CA HIS A 98 -12.59 8.44 -10.43
C HIS A 98 -13.70 7.49 -10.89
N CYS A 99 -13.36 6.25 -11.22
CA CYS A 99 -14.26 5.32 -11.88
C CYS A 99 -14.89 5.95 -13.12
N TYR A 100 -14.04 6.39 -14.06
CA TYR A 100 -14.43 6.92 -15.36
C TYR A 100 -14.06 5.95 -16.48
N ASN A 101 -14.84 5.97 -17.55
CA ASN A 101 -14.38 5.41 -18.83
C ASN A 101 -13.50 6.42 -19.56
N VAL A 102 -12.72 5.96 -20.53
CA VAL A 102 -11.81 6.83 -21.31
C VAL A 102 -12.53 7.91 -22.12
N ASP A 103 -13.81 7.76 -22.43
CA ASP A 103 -14.63 8.75 -23.13
C ASP A 103 -15.24 9.82 -22.21
N HIS A 104 -14.96 9.78 -20.89
CA HIS A 104 -15.41 10.81 -19.97
C HIS A 104 -14.70 12.15 -20.27
N PRO A 105 -15.41 13.31 -20.22
CA PRO A 105 -14.82 14.61 -20.55
C PRO A 105 -13.52 14.95 -19.80
N ASP A 106 -13.42 14.61 -18.52
CA ASP A 106 -12.23 14.88 -17.69
C ASP A 106 -11.04 14.00 -18.11
N VAL A 107 -11.29 12.78 -18.60
CA VAL A 107 -10.25 11.90 -19.14
C VAL A 107 -9.81 12.40 -20.52
N LEU A 108 -10.78 12.78 -21.38
CA LEU A 108 -10.49 13.34 -22.70
C LEU A 108 -9.64 14.61 -22.65
N ALA A 109 -9.82 15.43 -21.61
CA ALA A 109 -9.03 16.65 -21.40
C ALA A 109 -7.55 16.36 -21.07
N ARG A 110 -7.21 15.13 -20.70
CA ARG A 110 -5.84 14.67 -20.38
C ARG A 110 -5.59 13.29 -20.97
N ARG A 111 -6.04 13.07 -22.19
CA ARG A 111 -5.94 11.75 -22.86
C ARG A 111 -4.52 11.24 -23.01
N GLU A 112 -3.54 12.15 -23.06
CA GLU A 112 -2.11 11.84 -23.11
C GLU A 112 -1.57 11.19 -21.84
N ASP A 113 -2.28 11.35 -20.71
CA ASP A 113 -1.91 10.73 -19.43
C ASP A 113 -2.47 9.31 -19.28
N VAL A 114 -3.34 8.87 -20.18
CA VAL A 114 -4.00 7.55 -20.14
C VAL A 114 -2.97 6.44 -20.37
N GLY A 115 -2.86 5.53 -19.42
CA GLY A 115 -1.90 4.43 -19.46
C GLY A 115 -0.49 4.80 -19.01
N LEU A 116 -0.23 6.05 -18.56
CA LEU A 116 1.09 6.41 -18.00
C LEU A 116 1.33 5.79 -16.63
N THR A 117 0.28 5.70 -15.81
CA THR A 117 0.39 5.25 -14.40
C THR A 117 -0.66 4.18 -14.12
N GLY A 118 -0.47 3.01 -14.69
CA GLY A 118 -1.39 1.88 -14.62
C GLY A 118 -1.93 1.47 -15.98
N ALA A 119 -2.42 0.23 -16.09
CA ALA A 119 -3.04 -0.28 -17.32
C ALA A 119 -4.52 0.09 -17.39
N VAL A 120 -4.99 0.45 -18.59
CA VAL A 120 -6.38 0.88 -18.79
C VAL A 120 -7.31 -0.32 -18.78
N MET A 121 -7.98 -0.57 -17.67
CA MET A 121 -8.89 -1.71 -17.47
C MET A 121 -10.28 -1.21 -17.06
N GLN A 122 -11.13 -0.92 -18.03
CA GLN A 122 -12.47 -0.36 -17.80
C GLN A 122 -13.61 -1.38 -17.96
N SER A 123 -13.27 -2.66 -18.19
CA SER A 123 -14.20 -3.78 -18.28
C SER A 123 -13.58 -5.07 -17.76
N VAL A 124 -14.44 -6.04 -17.45
CA VAL A 124 -13.95 -7.39 -17.09
C VAL A 124 -13.19 -8.07 -18.24
N ARG A 125 -13.42 -7.65 -19.49
CA ARG A 125 -12.69 -8.16 -20.66
C ARG A 125 -11.25 -7.68 -20.66
N ASP A 126 -10.98 -6.44 -20.28
CA ASP A 126 -9.64 -5.90 -20.13
C ASP A 126 -8.87 -6.60 -19.00
N ILE A 127 -9.54 -6.81 -17.87
CA ILE A 127 -8.98 -7.57 -16.74
C ILE A 127 -8.65 -9.01 -17.18
N ALA A 128 -9.49 -9.64 -17.99
CA ALA A 128 -9.23 -10.98 -18.52
C ALA A 128 -8.01 -11.04 -19.42
N ILE A 129 -7.77 -10.00 -20.23
CA ILE A 129 -6.55 -9.86 -21.07
C ILE A 129 -5.33 -9.69 -20.17
N CYS A 130 -5.38 -8.79 -19.19
CA CYS A 130 -4.28 -8.58 -18.24
C CYS A 130 -3.92 -9.86 -17.50
N MET A 131 -4.89 -10.67 -17.13
CA MET A 131 -4.68 -11.92 -16.41
C MET A 131 -4.30 -13.11 -17.31
N ASP A 132 -4.29 -12.97 -18.65
CA ASP A 132 -4.13 -14.10 -19.57
C ASP A 132 -2.79 -14.84 -19.35
N GLY A 133 -2.89 -16.16 -19.15
CA GLY A 133 -1.75 -17.04 -18.90
C GLY A 133 -1.01 -16.80 -17.57
N LEU A 134 -1.52 -15.94 -16.67
CA LEU A 134 -0.94 -15.80 -15.34
C LEU A 134 -1.36 -16.97 -14.43
N PRO A 135 -0.44 -17.51 -13.62
CA PRO A 135 -0.68 -18.67 -12.74
C PRO A 135 -1.38 -18.25 -11.43
N ILE A 136 -2.60 -17.70 -11.53
CA ILE A 136 -3.33 -17.08 -10.42
C ILE A 136 -3.71 -18.06 -9.30
N GLU A 137 -3.81 -19.35 -9.58
CA GLU A 137 -4.12 -20.39 -8.59
C GLU A 137 -2.95 -20.68 -7.64
N SER A 138 -1.73 -20.47 -8.10
CA SER A 138 -0.51 -20.82 -7.36
C SER A 138 0.33 -19.63 -6.93
N THR A 139 0.02 -18.43 -7.46
CA THR A 139 0.77 -17.20 -7.19
C THR A 139 -0.06 -16.22 -6.36
N TYR A 140 0.57 -15.52 -5.45
CA TYR A 140 -0.08 -14.47 -4.68
C TYR A 140 -0.34 -13.28 -5.60
N GLY A 141 -1.61 -12.96 -5.83
CA GLY A 141 -2.03 -11.89 -6.70
C GLY A 141 -2.52 -10.65 -5.95
N HIS A 142 -2.25 -9.49 -6.51
CA HIS A 142 -2.88 -8.24 -6.09
C HIS A 142 -3.78 -7.75 -7.22
N ALA A 143 -5.06 -7.60 -6.91
CA ALA A 143 -6.08 -7.29 -7.93
C ALA A 143 -6.11 -5.81 -8.37
N GLY A 144 -5.18 -5.00 -7.88
CA GLY A 144 -5.21 -3.55 -8.10
C GLY A 144 -6.28 -2.85 -7.25
N GLY A 145 -6.81 -1.75 -7.75
CA GLY A 145 -7.83 -0.97 -7.05
C GLY A 145 -7.22 0.05 -6.11
N ALA A 146 -6.50 1.03 -6.65
CA ALA A 146 -5.74 2.00 -5.88
C ALA A 146 -6.58 2.79 -4.85
N VAL A 147 -7.83 3.13 -5.18
CA VAL A 147 -8.71 3.93 -4.31
C VAL A 147 -9.95 3.14 -3.88
N VAL A 148 -10.53 3.55 -2.77
CA VAL A 148 -11.67 2.87 -2.13
C VAL A 148 -12.84 2.64 -3.09
N GLN A 149 -13.18 3.62 -3.91
CA GLN A 149 -14.29 3.51 -4.86
C GLN A 149 -14.02 2.59 -6.05
N HIS A 150 -12.76 2.40 -6.41
CA HIS A 150 -12.36 1.51 -7.50
C HIS A 150 -12.22 0.04 -7.03
N ALA A 151 -11.88 -0.16 -5.76
CA ALA A 151 -11.58 -1.49 -5.23
C ALA A 151 -12.68 -2.54 -5.45
N PRO A 152 -14.00 -2.25 -5.27
CA PRO A 152 -15.04 -3.21 -5.56
C PRO A 152 -15.03 -3.70 -7.02
N PHE A 153 -14.77 -2.80 -7.98
CA PHE A 153 -14.67 -3.15 -9.41
C PHE A 153 -13.45 -4.05 -9.67
N ALA A 154 -12.27 -3.64 -9.23
CA ALA A 154 -11.02 -4.37 -9.48
C ALA A 154 -11.05 -5.78 -8.86
N LEU A 155 -11.48 -5.89 -7.60
CA LEU A 155 -11.59 -7.16 -6.87
C LEU A 155 -12.64 -8.08 -7.51
N ALA A 156 -13.86 -7.58 -7.75
CA ALA A 156 -14.91 -8.35 -8.39
C ALA A 156 -14.51 -8.78 -9.81
N GLY A 157 -13.79 -7.91 -10.55
CA GLY A 157 -13.25 -8.23 -11.88
C GLY A 157 -12.28 -9.39 -11.84
N TYR A 158 -11.29 -9.34 -10.95
CA TYR A 158 -10.35 -10.43 -10.74
C TYR A 158 -11.05 -11.75 -10.40
N TRP A 159 -12.00 -11.73 -9.47
CA TRP A 159 -12.73 -12.92 -9.05
C TRP A 159 -13.71 -13.43 -10.12
N THR A 160 -14.31 -12.53 -10.90
CA THR A 160 -15.17 -12.91 -12.03
C THR A 160 -14.37 -13.60 -13.13
N VAL A 161 -13.17 -13.08 -13.47
CA VAL A 161 -12.28 -13.74 -14.42
C VAL A 161 -11.84 -15.11 -13.92
N ALA A 162 -11.47 -15.23 -12.64
CA ALA A 162 -11.10 -16.50 -12.04
C ALA A 162 -12.26 -17.52 -12.11
N LYS A 163 -13.48 -17.09 -11.77
CA LYS A 163 -14.70 -17.91 -11.85
C LYS A 163 -15.00 -18.36 -13.30
N ARG A 164 -14.85 -17.45 -14.29
CA ARG A 164 -15.00 -17.79 -15.72
C ARG A 164 -13.99 -18.83 -16.20
N ARG A 165 -12.79 -18.88 -15.57
CA ARG A 165 -11.77 -19.92 -15.80
C ARG A 165 -12.02 -21.22 -15.06
N GLY A 166 -13.11 -21.33 -14.29
CA GLY A 166 -13.44 -22.52 -13.49
C GLY A 166 -12.60 -22.67 -12.23
N ILE A 167 -11.93 -21.60 -11.77
CA ILE A 167 -11.10 -21.61 -10.57
C ILE A 167 -11.99 -21.45 -9.34
N ASP A 168 -11.82 -22.33 -8.34
CA ASP A 168 -12.46 -22.17 -7.04
C ASP A 168 -11.85 -20.96 -6.31
N LEU A 169 -12.67 -19.95 -6.05
CA LEU A 169 -12.27 -18.72 -5.35
C LEU A 169 -11.63 -18.99 -3.98
N ARG A 170 -11.98 -20.11 -3.32
CA ARG A 170 -11.42 -20.50 -2.02
C ARG A 170 -9.93 -20.84 -2.09
N THR A 171 -9.41 -21.17 -3.28
CA THR A 171 -8.00 -21.49 -3.49
C THR A 171 -7.14 -20.25 -3.70
N LEU A 172 -7.73 -19.13 -4.12
CA LEU A 172 -7.03 -17.90 -4.41
C LEU A 172 -6.40 -17.31 -3.16
N ALA A 173 -5.15 -16.88 -3.29
CA ALA A 173 -4.42 -16.15 -2.27
C ALA A 173 -3.96 -14.81 -2.84
N GLY A 174 -4.32 -13.73 -2.17
CA GLY A 174 -4.01 -12.40 -2.68
C GLY A 174 -4.52 -11.29 -1.78
N THR A 175 -4.54 -10.11 -2.36
CA THR A 175 -5.06 -8.90 -1.75
C THR A 175 -5.53 -7.91 -2.83
N GLY A 176 -6.11 -6.80 -2.41
CA GLY A 176 -6.33 -5.61 -3.21
C GLY A 176 -6.02 -4.38 -2.38
N GLN A 177 -5.97 -3.24 -3.01
CA GLN A 177 -5.79 -1.97 -2.33
C GLN A 177 -7.14 -1.24 -2.28
N SER A 178 -7.61 -0.93 -1.08
CA SER A 178 -8.91 -0.28 -0.85
C SER A 178 -8.84 0.61 0.38
N ASP A 179 -7.65 1.17 0.64
CA ASP A 179 -7.39 1.85 1.91
C ASP A 179 -7.62 3.36 1.86
N PHE A 180 -7.99 3.91 3.01
CA PHE A 180 -8.28 5.33 3.17
C PHE A 180 -7.04 6.22 3.05
N PHE A 181 -5.87 5.75 3.47
CA PHE A 181 -4.63 6.52 3.33
C PHE A 181 -4.36 6.89 1.88
N LEU A 182 -4.45 5.91 0.98
CA LEU A 182 -4.23 6.17 -0.42
C LEU A 182 -5.30 7.09 -1.00
N THR A 183 -6.58 6.82 -0.69
CA THR A 183 -7.71 7.54 -1.28
C THR A 183 -7.78 8.99 -0.84
N TYR A 184 -7.68 9.26 0.47
CA TYR A 184 -8.02 10.57 1.01
C TYR A 184 -6.82 11.39 1.48
N LEU A 185 -5.63 10.78 1.58
CA LEU A 185 -4.39 11.46 1.95
C LEU A 185 -3.33 11.43 0.85
N GLY A 186 -3.11 10.27 0.19
CA GLY A 186 -2.07 10.11 -0.82
C GLY A 186 -2.51 10.49 -2.24
N CYS A 187 -3.76 10.21 -2.60
CA CYS A 187 -4.34 10.53 -3.90
C CYS A 187 -5.37 11.64 -3.76
N VAL A 188 -4.92 12.82 -3.39
CA VAL A 188 -5.80 13.96 -3.15
C VAL A 188 -6.38 14.48 -4.47
N THR A 189 -7.31 13.71 -5.02
CA THR A 189 -8.08 14.07 -6.22
C THR A 189 -9.47 14.53 -5.82
N LYS A 190 -10.10 15.36 -6.63
CA LYS A 190 -11.50 15.73 -6.45
C LYS A 190 -12.41 14.54 -6.73
N GLN A 191 -13.62 14.54 -6.18
CA GLN A 191 -14.68 13.58 -6.52
C GLN A 191 -14.40 12.13 -6.07
N GLN A 192 -13.88 11.97 -4.85
CA GLN A 192 -13.89 10.67 -4.18
C GLN A 192 -15.27 10.43 -3.55
N ILE A 193 -15.64 9.16 -3.29
CA ILE A 193 -16.86 8.88 -2.52
C ILE A 193 -16.71 9.33 -1.07
N PRO A 194 -17.79 9.70 -0.37
CA PRO A 194 -17.74 10.03 1.06
C PRO A 194 -17.16 8.89 1.91
N THR A 195 -16.41 9.26 2.95
CA THR A 195 -15.75 8.31 3.85
C THR A 195 -16.67 7.23 4.43
N PRO A 196 -17.95 7.49 4.80
CA PRO A 196 -18.86 6.46 5.25
C PRO A 196 -19.21 5.42 4.16
N ALA A 197 -19.29 5.84 2.88
CA ALA A 197 -19.52 4.92 1.77
C ALA A 197 -18.30 4.03 1.53
N GLY A 198 -17.09 4.61 1.61
CA GLY A 198 -15.84 3.87 1.57
C GLY A 198 -15.71 2.84 2.68
N LEU A 199 -16.10 3.20 3.90
CA LEU A 199 -16.13 2.27 5.04
C LEU A 199 -17.10 1.10 4.80
N ARG A 200 -18.27 1.40 4.24
CA ARG A 200 -19.23 0.38 3.83
C ARG A 200 -18.63 -0.58 2.81
N PHE A 201 -17.95 -0.07 1.76
CA PHE A 201 -17.34 -0.91 0.72
C PHE A 201 -16.31 -1.86 1.30
N ASN A 202 -15.44 -1.36 2.17
CA ASN A 202 -14.43 -2.20 2.82
C ASN A 202 -15.04 -3.26 3.72
N ALA A 203 -16.06 -2.92 4.50
CA ALA A 203 -16.78 -3.89 5.32
C ALA A 203 -17.47 -4.97 4.45
N ASP A 204 -18.09 -4.58 3.34
CA ASP A 204 -18.73 -5.52 2.40
C ASP A 204 -17.69 -6.45 1.76
N ILE A 205 -16.51 -5.95 1.38
CA ILE A 205 -15.38 -6.75 0.88
C ILE A 205 -14.91 -7.74 1.96
N MET A 206 -14.75 -7.29 3.21
CA MET A 206 -14.35 -8.15 4.33
C MET A 206 -15.33 -9.29 4.56
N GLU A 207 -16.62 -9.00 4.60
CA GLU A 207 -17.69 -9.99 4.77
C GLU A 207 -17.74 -10.99 3.61
N PHE A 208 -17.58 -10.53 2.38
CA PHE A 208 -17.55 -11.37 1.20
C PHE A 208 -16.33 -12.30 1.21
N CYS A 209 -15.14 -11.77 1.49
CA CYS A 209 -13.91 -12.56 1.55
C CYS A 209 -13.95 -13.61 2.68
N SER A 210 -14.49 -13.28 3.85
CA SER A 210 -14.65 -14.22 4.95
C SER A 210 -15.42 -15.49 4.53
N LYS A 211 -16.46 -15.31 3.71
CA LYS A 211 -17.31 -16.42 3.25
C LYS A 211 -16.75 -17.17 2.04
N HIS A 212 -16.11 -16.47 1.12
CA HIS A 212 -15.81 -17.00 -0.22
C HIS A 212 -14.31 -17.13 -0.52
N LEU A 213 -13.44 -16.37 0.14
CA LEU A 213 -12.00 -16.27 -0.14
C LEU A 213 -11.15 -16.33 1.15
N PRO A 214 -11.12 -17.45 1.87
CA PRO A 214 -10.49 -17.54 3.21
C PRO A 214 -8.97 -17.28 3.21
N ARG A 215 -8.33 -17.27 2.04
CA ARG A 215 -6.89 -16.99 1.88
C ARG A 215 -6.60 -15.59 1.32
N TRP A 216 -7.64 -14.81 1.05
CA TRP A 216 -7.53 -13.43 0.58
C TRP A 216 -7.42 -12.46 1.76
N VAL A 217 -6.58 -11.45 1.62
CA VAL A 217 -6.51 -10.31 2.55
C VAL A 217 -7.43 -9.22 1.99
N PRO A 218 -8.61 -9.01 2.58
CA PRO A 218 -9.62 -8.14 1.99
C PRO A 218 -9.24 -6.66 2.00
N VAL A 219 -8.56 -6.21 3.07
CA VAL A 219 -8.10 -4.84 3.23
C VAL A 219 -6.61 -4.84 3.56
N SER A 220 -5.81 -4.18 2.72
CA SER A 220 -4.40 -3.92 2.97
C SER A 220 -4.25 -2.48 3.44
N ILE A 221 -4.01 -2.27 4.75
CA ILE A 221 -3.90 -0.93 5.31
C ILE A 221 -2.57 -0.32 4.88
N ALA A 222 -2.63 0.77 4.13
CA ALA A 222 -1.51 1.34 3.39
C ALA A 222 -0.83 2.50 4.15
N GLY A 223 -0.22 2.22 5.30
CA GLY A 223 0.61 3.18 6.04
C GLY A 223 1.66 3.85 5.15
N TYR A 224 2.20 3.11 4.17
CA TYR A 224 3.09 3.63 3.13
C TYR A 224 2.61 4.98 2.57
N ASN A 225 1.35 5.05 2.15
CA ASN A 225 0.80 6.26 1.55
C ASN A 225 0.68 7.42 2.54
N GLY A 226 0.39 7.12 3.82
CA GLY A 226 0.41 8.13 4.89
C GLY A 226 1.81 8.70 5.10
N ALA A 227 2.82 7.84 5.15
CA ALA A 227 4.21 8.26 5.34
C ALA A 227 4.78 8.98 4.10
N ASP A 228 4.43 8.55 2.89
CA ASP A 228 4.85 9.23 1.66
C ASP A 228 4.16 10.59 1.47
N SER A 229 2.98 10.75 2.08
CA SER A 229 2.28 12.04 2.18
C SER A 229 2.83 12.95 3.29
N GLY A 230 3.79 12.48 4.11
CA GLY A 230 4.49 13.30 5.09
C GLY A 230 4.37 12.84 6.56
N LEU A 231 3.61 11.80 6.88
CA LEU A 231 3.60 11.28 8.26
C LEU A 231 4.98 10.67 8.58
N ASN A 232 5.49 10.98 9.77
CA ASN A 232 6.73 10.36 10.26
C ASN A 232 6.46 8.97 10.86
N ALA A 233 7.50 8.24 11.29
CA ALA A 233 7.39 6.84 11.67
C ALA A 233 6.36 6.56 12.78
N TYR A 234 6.32 7.35 13.85
CA TYR A 234 5.35 7.14 14.91
C TYR A 234 3.93 7.59 14.54
N GLN A 235 3.80 8.60 13.67
CA GLN A 235 2.51 9.05 13.16
C GLN A 235 1.92 8.02 12.16
N GLU A 236 2.76 7.45 11.30
CA GLU A 236 2.38 6.32 10.42
C GLU A 236 1.83 5.15 11.24
N LEU A 237 2.51 4.77 12.33
CA LEU A 237 2.08 3.70 13.24
C LEU A 237 0.73 4.01 13.91
N GLY A 238 0.62 5.18 14.54
CA GLY A 238 -0.59 5.57 15.26
C GLY A 238 -1.81 5.70 14.36
N ALA A 239 -1.63 6.34 13.20
CA ALA A 239 -2.68 6.52 12.21
C ALA A 239 -3.10 5.19 11.56
N LEU A 240 -2.14 4.27 11.30
CA LEU A 240 -2.44 2.93 10.76
C LEU A 240 -3.33 2.13 11.73
N LEU A 241 -3.06 2.19 13.03
CA LEU A 241 -3.89 1.50 14.02
C LEU A 241 -5.28 2.15 14.14
N ALA A 242 -5.36 3.48 14.09
CA ALA A 242 -6.64 4.19 14.10
C ALA A 242 -7.48 3.87 12.87
N ASN A 243 -6.85 3.76 11.69
CA ASN A 243 -7.52 3.30 10.48
C ASN A 243 -8.02 1.85 10.61
N ALA A 244 -7.24 0.94 11.19
CA ALA A 244 -7.68 -0.43 11.45
C ALA A 244 -8.90 -0.48 12.39
N VAL A 245 -8.97 0.42 13.37
CA VAL A 245 -10.11 0.53 14.30
C VAL A 245 -11.41 0.86 13.56
N GLU A 246 -11.37 1.74 12.54
CA GLU A 246 -12.57 2.06 11.75
C GLU A 246 -13.20 0.80 11.13
N TYR A 247 -12.37 -0.04 10.51
CA TYR A 247 -12.85 -1.30 9.92
C TYR A 247 -13.35 -2.29 10.96
N LEU A 248 -12.61 -2.46 12.06
CA LEU A 248 -12.97 -3.43 13.10
C LEU A 248 -14.23 -3.01 13.85
N ASP A 249 -14.38 -1.74 14.18
CA ASP A 249 -15.56 -1.21 14.86
C ASP A 249 -16.80 -1.25 13.95
N GLU A 250 -16.65 -1.00 12.63
CA GLU A 250 -17.75 -1.17 11.68
C GLU A 250 -18.23 -2.62 11.60
N ILE A 251 -17.32 -3.60 11.49
CA ILE A 251 -17.67 -5.02 11.50
C ILE A 251 -18.32 -5.42 12.85
N LYS A 252 -17.79 -4.92 13.97
CA LYS A 252 -18.38 -5.14 15.29
C LYS A 252 -19.79 -4.57 15.40
N ARG A 253 -20.00 -3.37 14.86
CA ARG A 253 -21.32 -2.72 14.82
C ARG A 253 -22.33 -3.51 13.96
N ARG A 254 -21.90 -4.06 12.84
CA ARG A 254 -22.72 -4.91 11.96
C ARG A 254 -23.04 -6.26 12.58
N GLY A 255 -22.14 -6.82 13.39
CA GLY A 255 -22.26 -8.18 13.93
C GLY A 255 -22.26 -9.27 12.83
N SER A 256 -21.69 -8.98 11.67
CA SER A 256 -21.83 -9.76 10.45
C SER A 256 -20.83 -10.90 10.32
N MET A 257 -19.73 -10.86 11.09
CA MET A 257 -18.70 -11.90 11.11
C MET A 257 -17.96 -11.93 12.47
N PRO A 258 -17.27 -13.04 12.79
CA PRO A 258 -16.46 -13.13 14.01
C PRO A 258 -15.33 -12.08 14.02
N MET A 259 -15.10 -11.43 15.16
CA MET A 259 -14.06 -10.39 15.30
C MET A 259 -12.65 -10.92 15.04
N GLU A 260 -12.33 -12.17 15.32
CA GLU A 260 -11.05 -12.79 14.97
C GLU A 260 -10.85 -12.89 13.45
N GLU A 261 -11.91 -13.13 12.69
CA GLU A 261 -11.83 -13.13 11.23
C GLU A 261 -11.66 -11.72 10.68
N ALA A 262 -12.36 -10.74 11.24
CA ALA A 262 -12.19 -9.33 10.90
C ALA A 262 -10.75 -8.86 11.15
N ALA A 263 -10.21 -9.13 12.34
CA ALA A 263 -8.83 -8.79 12.70
C ALA A 263 -7.80 -9.46 11.78
N ARG A 264 -8.03 -10.73 11.40
CA ARG A 264 -7.19 -11.41 10.41
C ARG A 264 -7.27 -10.75 9.03
N GLY A 265 -8.44 -10.26 8.64
CA GLY A 265 -8.68 -9.53 7.39
C GLY A 265 -7.93 -8.20 7.33
N CYS A 266 -7.86 -7.46 8.43
CA CYS A 266 -7.09 -6.21 8.58
C CYS A 266 -5.61 -6.43 8.94
N GLY A 267 -5.20 -7.65 9.26
CA GLY A 267 -3.82 -7.98 9.68
C GLY A 267 -2.81 -8.04 8.53
N GLY A 268 -3.09 -7.43 7.38
CA GLY A 268 -2.16 -7.18 6.29
C GLY A 268 -1.94 -5.67 6.13
N VAL A 269 -0.71 -5.21 6.33
CA VAL A 269 -0.38 -3.78 6.32
C VAL A 269 0.83 -3.50 5.45
N SER A 270 0.93 -2.28 4.93
CA SER A 270 2.12 -1.82 4.22
C SER A 270 2.75 -0.60 4.88
N PHE A 271 4.08 -0.57 4.92
CA PHE A 271 4.88 0.53 5.47
C PHE A 271 5.88 1.06 4.44
N ARG A 272 6.14 2.36 4.51
CA ARG A 272 7.24 2.98 3.79
C ARG A 272 8.57 2.66 4.49
N MET A 273 9.61 2.39 3.72
CA MET A 273 10.98 2.31 4.21
C MET A 273 11.77 3.53 3.76
N SER A 274 12.33 4.27 4.71
CA SER A 274 13.13 5.48 4.50
C SER A 274 14.63 5.21 4.68
N MET A 275 15.43 6.27 4.58
CA MET A 275 16.89 6.21 4.78
C MET A 275 17.33 6.19 6.25
N ASP A 276 16.42 6.30 7.23
CA ASP A 276 16.75 6.05 8.63
C ASP A 276 16.59 4.56 8.96
N ILE A 277 17.59 3.78 8.59
CA ILE A 277 17.57 2.31 8.59
C ILE A 277 17.15 1.74 9.95
N ILE A 278 17.66 2.30 11.03
CA ILE A 278 17.41 1.77 12.37
C ILE A 278 16.01 2.16 12.85
N GLU A 279 15.58 3.39 12.64
CA GLU A 279 14.23 3.82 13.00
C GLU A 279 13.18 3.00 12.24
N GLU A 280 13.39 2.74 10.94
CA GLU A 280 12.49 1.92 10.13
C GLU A 280 12.40 0.47 10.60
N ALA A 281 13.53 -0.14 10.93
CA ALA A 281 13.53 -1.49 11.52
C ALA A 281 12.80 -1.52 12.88
N CYS A 282 13.00 -0.51 13.73
CA CYS A 282 12.29 -0.36 15.00
C CYS A 282 10.78 -0.11 14.80
N LYS A 283 10.39 0.63 13.76
CA LYS A 283 8.99 0.85 13.39
C LYS A 283 8.25 -0.46 13.15
N LEU A 284 8.84 -1.40 12.40
CA LEU A 284 8.22 -2.70 12.15
C LEU A 284 8.11 -3.58 13.40
N ARG A 285 9.08 -3.46 14.31
CA ARG A 285 9.03 -4.11 15.64
C ARG A 285 7.89 -3.51 16.48
N ALA A 286 7.80 -2.18 16.52
CA ALA A 286 6.75 -1.45 17.22
C ALA A 286 5.35 -1.78 16.65
N ALA A 287 5.20 -1.85 15.33
CA ALA A 287 3.94 -2.20 14.67
C ALA A 287 3.36 -3.53 15.16
N ARG A 288 4.17 -4.58 15.22
CA ARG A 288 3.72 -5.90 15.69
C ARG A 288 3.32 -5.88 17.17
N LEU A 289 4.12 -5.21 18.01
CA LEU A 289 3.82 -5.05 19.42
C LEU A 289 2.48 -4.31 19.64
N MET A 290 2.33 -3.17 18.99
CA MET A 290 1.14 -2.31 19.12
C MET A 290 -0.12 -2.98 18.56
N TRP A 291 -0.02 -3.71 17.45
CA TRP A 291 -1.13 -4.49 16.90
C TRP A 291 -1.63 -5.54 17.90
N THR A 292 -0.71 -6.29 18.52
CA THR A 292 -1.07 -7.27 19.55
C THR A 292 -1.77 -6.58 20.73
N GLN A 293 -1.24 -5.46 21.18
CA GLN A 293 -1.83 -4.67 22.28
C GLN A 293 -3.21 -4.10 21.92
N LEU A 294 -3.40 -3.59 20.70
CA LEU A 294 -4.69 -3.09 20.22
C LEU A 294 -5.76 -4.18 20.26
N LEU A 295 -5.44 -5.35 19.68
CA LEU A 295 -6.37 -6.46 19.61
C LEU A 295 -6.77 -6.99 20.99
N GLU A 296 -5.82 -7.10 21.89
CA GLU A 296 -6.08 -7.53 23.26
C GLU A 296 -6.92 -6.50 24.03
N ARG A 297 -6.48 -5.23 24.05
CA ARG A 297 -7.10 -4.18 24.87
C ARG A 297 -8.51 -3.78 24.40
N ARG A 298 -8.72 -3.66 23.08
CA ARG A 298 -9.99 -3.13 22.51
C ARG A 298 -11.00 -4.23 22.15
N TYR A 299 -10.50 -5.41 21.76
CA TYR A 299 -11.35 -6.49 21.24
C TYR A 299 -11.26 -7.80 22.02
N GLY A 300 -10.37 -7.90 23.02
CA GLY A 300 -10.17 -9.12 23.83
C GLY A 300 -9.58 -10.29 23.02
N ILE A 301 -8.94 -10.00 21.88
CA ILE A 301 -8.38 -11.02 20.97
C ILE A 301 -6.93 -11.30 21.40
N THR A 302 -6.68 -12.52 21.89
CA THR A 302 -5.35 -13.00 22.31
C THR A 302 -4.85 -14.17 21.47
N ASN A 303 -5.62 -14.61 20.47
CA ASN A 303 -5.26 -15.71 19.58
C ASN A 303 -4.00 -15.36 18.77
N PRO A 304 -2.85 -16.06 18.96
CA PRO A 304 -1.61 -15.69 18.29
C PRO A 304 -1.65 -15.84 16.76
N LYS A 305 -2.55 -16.67 16.23
CA LYS A 305 -2.74 -16.80 14.77
C LYS A 305 -3.43 -15.58 14.16
N VAL A 306 -4.13 -14.80 14.97
CA VAL A 306 -4.84 -13.57 14.58
C VAL A 306 -3.98 -12.35 14.87
N ALA A 307 -3.34 -12.32 16.04
CA ALA A 307 -2.51 -11.20 16.50
C ALA A 307 -1.16 -11.05 15.75
N ASN A 308 -0.82 -11.98 14.88
CA ASN A 308 0.41 -11.95 14.08
C ASN A 308 0.24 -11.04 12.86
N LEU A 309 0.75 -9.82 12.95
CA LEU A 309 0.69 -8.81 11.89
C LEU A 309 1.58 -9.21 10.70
N ARG A 310 1.02 -9.17 9.50
CA ARG A 310 1.74 -9.43 8.24
C ARG A 310 2.11 -8.10 7.60
N ILE A 311 3.39 -7.90 7.37
CA ILE A 311 3.93 -6.63 6.91
C ILE A 311 4.46 -6.76 5.48
N HIS A 312 3.98 -5.89 4.61
CA HIS A 312 4.59 -5.54 3.35
C HIS A 312 5.36 -4.23 3.52
N CYS A 313 6.50 -4.09 2.86
CA CYS A 313 7.20 -2.82 2.81
C CYS A 313 7.48 -2.41 1.37
N VAL A 314 7.52 -1.10 1.15
CA VAL A 314 7.98 -0.51 -0.11
C VAL A 314 9.01 0.55 0.22
N THR A 315 10.12 0.58 -0.53
CA THR A 315 11.10 1.64 -0.40
C THR A 315 10.52 2.97 -0.86
N ALA A 316 10.85 4.05 -0.17
CA ALA A 316 10.28 5.37 -0.45
C ALA A 316 10.63 5.88 -1.86
N GLY A 317 9.66 5.94 -2.76
CA GLY A 317 9.80 6.55 -4.08
C GLY A 317 10.11 8.03 -3.98
N SER A 318 9.49 8.73 -3.01
CA SER A 318 9.73 10.15 -2.71
C SER A 318 11.18 10.49 -2.29
N MET A 319 11.99 9.49 -1.93
CA MET A 319 13.41 9.66 -1.61
C MET A 319 14.36 9.37 -2.78
N MET A 320 13.83 8.94 -3.92
CA MET A 320 14.61 8.80 -5.15
C MET A 320 14.81 10.17 -5.80
N THR A 321 15.96 10.37 -6.42
CA THR A 321 16.32 11.66 -7.04
C THR A 321 16.60 11.49 -8.52
N TRP A 322 16.20 12.47 -9.32
CA TRP A 322 16.52 12.47 -10.75
C TRP A 322 18.00 12.84 -11.01
N GLN A 323 18.61 13.59 -10.07
CA GLN A 323 20.04 13.88 -10.11
C GLN A 323 20.82 12.62 -9.73
N GLN A 324 21.81 12.26 -10.54
CA GLN A 324 22.68 11.11 -10.32
C GLN A 324 21.86 9.82 -10.02
N PRO A 325 20.98 9.38 -10.93
CA PRO A 325 19.96 8.37 -10.64
C PRO A 325 20.53 7.00 -10.23
N LEU A 326 21.77 6.67 -10.57
CA LEU A 326 22.41 5.43 -10.11
C LEU A 326 22.65 5.40 -8.59
N ASN A 327 22.70 6.55 -7.91
CA ASN A 327 22.72 6.59 -6.45
C ASN A 327 21.43 6.02 -5.85
N ASN A 328 20.32 5.99 -6.61
CA ASN A 328 19.06 5.43 -6.17
C ASN A 328 19.13 3.89 -5.99
N ILE A 329 20.04 3.19 -6.69
CA ILE A 329 20.31 1.76 -6.45
C ILE A 329 20.80 1.56 -5.02
N VAL A 330 21.71 2.43 -4.55
CA VAL A 330 22.22 2.38 -3.17
C VAL A 330 21.11 2.73 -2.18
N ARG A 331 20.33 3.79 -2.44
CA ARG A 331 19.19 4.18 -1.58
C ARG A 331 18.18 3.05 -1.48
N GLY A 332 17.74 2.49 -2.61
CA GLY A 332 16.82 1.36 -2.64
C GLY A 332 17.34 0.14 -1.87
N THR A 333 18.62 -0.17 -2.01
CA THR A 333 19.27 -1.28 -1.27
C THR A 333 19.25 -1.05 0.24
N LEU A 334 19.59 0.15 0.71
CA LEU A 334 19.61 0.48 2.14
C LEU A 334 18.21 0.52 2.75
N MET A 335 17.24 1.08 2.05
CA MET A 335 15.83 1.07 2.48
C MET A 335 15.26 -0.35 2.50
N ALA A 336 15.61 -1.19 1.52
CA ALA A 336 15.24 -2.61 1.51
C ALA A 336 15.88 -3.37 2.70
N LEU A 337 17.14 -3.08 3.00
CA LEU A 337 17.83 -3.63 4.17
C LEU A 337 17.11 -3.29 5.48
N ALA A 338 16.63 -2.05 5.64
CA ALA A 338 15.84 -1.66 6.81
C ALA A 338 14.59 -2.52 6.99
N GLY A 339 13.83 -2.75 5.92
CA GLY A 339 12.66 -3.64 5.95
C GLY A 339 13.02 -5.09 6.31
N VAL A 340 14.11 -5.61 5.74
CA VAL A 340 14.60 -6.98 6.03
C VAL A 340 15.04 -7.12 7.48
N LEU A 341 15.78 -6.16 8.02
CA LEU A 341 16.19 -6.13 9.43
C LEU A 341 14.99 -6.02 10.37
N GLY A 342 13.95 -5.32 9.95
CA GLY A 342 12.66 -5.23 10.66
C GLY A 342 11.78 -6.48 10.54
N GLY A 343 12.14 -7.48 9.74
CA GLY A 343 11.44 -8.77 9.64
C GLY A 343 10.17 -8.73 8.77
N VAL A 344 10.22 -8.10 7.60
CA VAL A 344 9.14 -7.99 6.62
C VAL A 344 8.76 -9.34 5.98
N GLN A 345 7.50 -9.52 5.55
CA GLN A 345 7.02 -10.72 4.86
C GLN A 345 6.97 -10.59 3.33
N SER A 346 6.88 -9.35 2.82
CA SER A 346 7.00 -9.04 1.40
C SER A 346 7.60 -7.65 1.21
N LEU A 347 8.30 -7.43 0.11
CA LEU A 347 9.07 -6.20 -0.12
C LEU A 347 8.99 -5.80 -1.60
N GLY A 348 8.68 -4.52 -1.83
CA GLY A 348 8.84 -3.82 -3.09
C GLY A 348 10.02 -2.85 -3.01
N VAL A 349 10.79 -2.77 -4.08
CA VAL A 349 11.89 -1.81 -4.21
C VAL A 349 11.62 -0.90 -5.40
N SER A 350 11.55 0.40 -5.16
CA SER A 350 11.35 1.42 -6.20
C SER A 350 12.49 1.37 -7.23
N GLY A 351 12.15 1.60 -8.49
CA GLY A 351 13.13 1.67 -9.57
C GLY A 351 14.17 2.77 -9.34
N TYR A 352 15.37 2.60 -9.83
CA TYR A 352 16.37 3.67 -9.72
C TYR A 352 16.02 4.89 -10.58
N ASP A 353 15.10 4.74 -11.52
CA ASP A 353 14.53 5.77 -12.39
C ASP A 353 13.19 6.35 -11.88
N GLU A 354 12.74 5.96 -10.69
CA GLU A 354 11.46 6.36 -10.06
C GLU A 354 11.20 7.87 -10.08
N ALA A 355 12.25 8.68 -9.92
CA ALA A 355 12.12 10.14 -9.95
C ALA A 355 11.94 10.73 -11.37
N LEU A 356 12.02 9.91 -12.41
CA LEU A 356 11.89 10.30 -13.80
C LEU A 356 10.56 9.84 -14.40
N SER A 357 10.16 8.61 -14.09
CA SER A 357 8.98 7.95 -14.67
C SER A 357 8.62 6.71 -13.85
N ILE A 358 7.54 6.01 -14.24
CA ILE A 358 7.37 4.63 -13.79
C ILE A 358 8.58 3.78 -14.22
N PRO A 359 8.94 2.72 -13.48
CA PRO A 359 10.15 1.98 -13.73
C PRO A 359 10.23 1.38 -15.14
N SER A 360 11.37 1.62 -15.81
CA SER A 360 11.72 0.88 -17.03
C SER A 360 11.87 -0.61 -16.72
N GLU A 361 11.88 -1.44 -17.75
CA GLU A 361 12.09 -2.90 -17.60
C GLU A 361 13.41 -3.21 -16.90
N HIS A 362 14.48 -2.47 -17.27
CA HIS A 362 15.80 -2.63 -16.65
C HIS A 362 15.80 -2.20 -15.17
N ALA A 363 15.14 -1.09 -14.83
CA ALA A 363 15.03 -0.63 -13.45
C ALA A 363 14.23 -1.62 -12.59
N HIS A 364 13.11 -2.15 -13.11
CA HIS A 364 12.36 -3.21 -12.44
C HIS A 364 13.19 -4.48 -12.22
N GLN A 365 13.95 -4.93 -13.25
CA GLN A 365 14.85 -6.06 -13.08
C GLN A 365 15.89 -5.79 -11.99
N MET A 366 16.48 -4.59 -11.95
CA MET A 366 17.43 -4.19 -10.91
C MET A 366 16.80 -4.23 -9.52
N SER A 367 15.56 -3.76 -9.37
CA SER A 367 14.81 -3.81 -8.11
C SER A 367 14.60 -5.25 -7.60
N VAL A 368 14.36 -6.20 -8.51
CA VAL A 368 14.32 -7.64 -8.19
C VAL A 368 15.71 -8.14 -7.79
N ARG A 369 16.79 -7.76 -8.53
CA ARG A 369 18.17 -8.17 -8.24
C ARG A 369 18.66 -7.68 -6.89
N ILE A 370 18.36 -6.44 -6.49
CA ILE A 370 18.66 -5.93 -5.14
C ILE A 370 18.16 -6.90 -4.07
N GLN A 371 16.92 -7.34 -4.16
CA GLN A 371 16.34 -8.26 -3.19
C GLN A 371 16.97 -9.65 -3.25
N GLN A 372 17.31 -10.15 -4.46
CA GLN A 372 17.99 -11.44 -4.64
C GLN A 372 19.41 -11.42 -4.06
N VAL A 373 20.16 -10.31 -4.21
CA VAL A 373 21.46 -10.11 -3.56
C VAL A 373 21.32 -10.18 -2.05
N LEU A 374 20.35 -9.43 -1.48
CA LEU A 374 20.08 -9.46 -0.03
C LEU A 374 19.70 -10.87 0.46
N GLN A 375 18.93 -11.63 -0.31
CA GLN A 375 18.51 -12.99 0.07
C GLN A 375 19.62 -14.03 -0.03
N ASN A 376 20.50 -13.95 -1.04
CA ASN A 376 21.38 -15.06 -1.43
C ASN A 376 22.87 -14.79 -1.17
N GLU A 377 23.31 -13.54 -1.17
CA GLU A 377 24.73 -13.20 -1.04
C GLU A 377 25.10 -12.67 0.37
N THR A 378 24.07 -12.43 1.23
CA THR A 378 24.27 -11.95 2.59
C THR A 378 23.81 -12.98 3.62
N ASN A 379 24.21 -12.80 4.88
CA ASN A 379 23.74 -13.64 5.99
C ASN A 379 22.42 -13.19 6.61
N LEU A 380 21.66 -12.29 5.97
CA LEU A 380 20.41 -11.72 6.52
C LEU A 380 19.33 -12.77 6.77
N CYS A 381 19.32 -13.85 6.00
CA CYS A 381 18.39 -14.96 6.20
C CYS A 381 18.82 -15.97 7.26
N ALA A 382 20.03 -15.86 7.81
CA ALA A 382 20.61 -16.88 8.71
C ALA A 382 20.12 -16.77 10.15
N VAL A 383 19.80 -15.57 10.63
CA VAL A 383 19.42 -15.30 12.02
C VAL A 383 18.12 -14.52 12.07
N THR A 384 17.19 -14.96 12.93
CA THR A 384 15.94 -14.23 13.16
C THR A 384 16.21 -13.09 14.13
N ASP A 385 15.69 -11.89 13.80
CA ASP A 385 15.82 -10.69 14.63
C ASP A 385 17.28 -10.38 15.04
N PRO A 386 18.18 -10.16 14.08
CA PRO A 386 19.61 -9.95 14.38
C PRO A 386 19.88 -8.67 15.19
N LEU A 387 18.93 -7.73 15.24
CA LEU A 387 19.01 -6.49 16.01
C LEU A 387 18.50 -6.64 17.45
N GLY A 388 17.81 -7.73 17.77
CA GLY A 388 17.19 -7.95 19.08
C GLY A 388 18.20 -7.98 20.21
N GLY A 389 17.89 -7.26 21.30
CA GLY A 389 18.78 -7.11 22.47
C GLY A 389 19.79 -5.96 22.37
N SER A 390 19.88 -5.26 21.24
CA SER A 390 20.59 -3.99 21.16
C SER A 390 19.92 -2.94 22.03
N TYR A 391 20.64 -2.37 22.98
CA TYR A 391 20.08 -1.35 23.88
C TYR A 391 19.49 -0.16 23.11
N TYR A 392 20.12 0.26 22.03
CA TYR A 392 19.62 1.31 21.17
C TYR A 392 18.31 0.90 20.47
N VAL A 393 18.28 -0.25 19.84
CA VAL A 393 17.10 -0.74 19.10
C VAL A 393 15.90 -0.95 20.03
N GLU A 394 16.12 -1.55 21.20
CA GLU A 394 15.04 -1.79 22.17
C GLU A 394 14.52 -0.46 22.75
N THR A 395 15.41 0.50 23.03
CA THR A 395 15.01 1.83 23.53
C THR A 395 14.23 2.60 22.46
N LEU A 396 14.73 2.65 21.22
CA LEU A 396 14.06 3.36 20.12
C LEU A 396 12.70 2.72 19.76
N THR A 397 12.61 1.39 19.77
CA THR A 397 11.34 0.69 19.60
C THR A 397 10.32 1.10 20.68
N ALA A 398 10.73 1.17 21.95
CA ALA A 398 9.86 1.59 23.03
C ALA A 398 9.39 3.06 22.89
N GLN A 399 10.29 3.95 22.50
CA GLN A 399 9.97 5.37 22.26
C GLN A 399 9.00 5.55 21.08
N LEU A 400 9.16 4.77 20.00
CA LEU A 400 8.23 4.77 18.89
C LEU A 400 6.83 4.29 19.32
N VAL A 401 6.76 3.22 20.11
CA VAL A 401 5.49 2.70 20.67
C VAL A 401 4.79 3.77 21.51
N GLU A 402 5.52 4.43 22.41
CA GLU A 402 4.97 5.48 23.28
C GLU A 402 4.39 6.63 22.46
N ARG A 403 5.19 7.20 21.53
CA ARG A 403 4.75 8.33 20.69
C ARG A 403 3.62 7.95 19.73
N ALA A 404 3.65 6.72 19.21
CA ALA A 404 2.60 6.26 18.31
C ALA A 404 1.27 6.05 19.04
N TRP A 405 1.27 5.59 20.29
CA TRP A 405 0.07 5.55 21.12
C TRP A 405 -0.46 6.95 21.44
N GLN A 406 0.43 7.91 21.74
CA GLN A 406 0.02 9.31 21.95
C GLN A 406 -0.66 9.86 20.69
N PHE A 407 -0.08 9.64 19.52
CA PHE A 407 -0.68 10.10 18.26
C PHE A 407 -2.00 9.38 17.94
N PHE A 408 -2.11 8.09 18.25
CA PHE A 408 -3.37 7.34 18.16
C PHE A 408 -4.45 7.98 19.05
N GLU A 409 -4.13 8.32 20.28
CA GLU A 409 -5.05 8.99 21.21
C GLU A 409 -5.45 10.38 20.71
N GLU A 410 -4.55 11.14 20.09
CA GLU A 410 -4.88 12.42 19.43
C GLU A 410 -5.92 12.21 18.32
N ILE A 411 -5.75 11.19 17.48
CA ILE A 411 -6.73 10.84 16.43
C ILE A 411 -8.09 10.46 17.04
N GLU A 412 -8.12 9.65 18.09
CA GLU A 412 -9.37 9.31 18.80
C GLU A 412 -10.07 10.56 19.37
N GLN A 413 -9.31 11.53 19.89
CA GLN A 413 -9.84 12.82 20.39
C GLN A 413 -10.43 13.68 19.26
N GLN A 414 -9.96 13.53 18.01
CA GLN A 414 -10.55 14.20 16.85
C GLN A 414 -11.83 13.52 16.34
N GLY A 415 -12.26 12.41 16.94
CA GLY A 415 -13.44 11.65 16.54
C GLY A 415 -13.14 10.41 15.70
N GLY A 416 -11.89 9.95 15.65
CA GLY A 416 -11.43 8.79 14.92
C GLY A 416 -10.72 9.12 13.59
N PHE A 417 -10.22 8.10 12.93
CA PHE A 417 -9.38 8.28 11.75
C PHE A 417 -10.12 8.97 10.58
N LEU A 418 -11.36 8.55 10.30
CA LEU A 418 -12.15 9.14 9.22
C LEU A 418 -12.47 10.62 9.49
N ALA A 419 -12.78 10.98 10.74
CA ALA A 419 -13.02 12.38 11.11
C ALA A 419 -11.78 13.26 10.89
N THR A 420 -10.57 12.71 11.10
CA THR A 420 -9.31 13.45 10.82
C THR A 420 -9.08 13.68 9.33
N LEU A 421 -9.56 12.78 8.46
CA LEU A 421 -9.53 12.97 7.01
C LEU A 421 -10.56 14.02 6.57
N ASP A 422 -11.80 13.91 7.05
CA ASP A 422 -12.91 14.81 6.69
C ASP A 422 -12.68 16.25 7.16
N SER A 423 -12.00 16.43 8.30
CA SER A 423 -11.64 17.76 8.84
C SER A 423 -10.36 18.35 8.25
N GLY A 424 -9.53 17.55 7.57
CA GLY A 424 -8.20 17.96 7.09
C GLY A 424 -7.12 17.97 8.18
N TRP A 425 -7.43 17.53 9.41
CA TRP A 425 -6.47 17.54 10.50
C TRP A 425 -5.23 16.69 10.21
N LEU A 426 -5.43 15.48 9.67
CA LEU A 426 -4.32 14.59 9.32
C LEU A 426 -3.46 15.14 8.17
N HIS A 427 -4.10 15.79 7.18
CA HIS A 427 -3.42 16.45 6.08
C HIS A 427 -2.50 17.59 6.59
N ALA A 428 -2.99 18.38 7.56
CA ALA A 428 -2.18 19.44 8.16
C ALA A 428 -0.92 18.87 8.85
N ARG A 429 -1.05 17.76 9.59
CA ARG A 429 0.11 17.10 10.23
C ARG A 429 1.12 16.58 9.21
N ALA A 430 0.65 15.99 8.11
CA ALA A 430 1.51 15.56 7.02
C ALA A 430 2.24 16.73 6.36
N ALA A 431 1.53 17.82 6.05
CA ALA A 431 2.09 19.01 5.44
C ALA A 431 3.15 19.71 6.34
N GLU A 432 2.90 19.77 7.65
CA GLU A 432 3.87 20.31 8.62
C GLU A 432 5.19 19.55 8.59
N ASN A 433 5.16 18.23 8.53
CA ASN A 433 6.38 17.43 8.45
C ASN A 433 7.09 17.58 7.10
N GLN A 434 6.35 17.62 5.99
CA GLN A 434 6.93 17.85 4.67
C GLN A 434 7.63 19.20 4.61
N HIS A 435 7.00 20.24 5.16
CA HIS A 435 7.60 21.57 5.25
C HIS A 435 8.87 21.56 6.10
N ALA A 436 8.85 20.91 7.27
CA ALA A 436 10.03 20.79 8.14
C ALA A 436 11.17 20.05 7.43
N GLU A 437 10.86 18.99 6.69
CA GLU A 437 11.85 18.26 5.90
C GLU A 437 12.45 19.12 4.78
N PHE A 438 11.61 19.86 4.05
CA PHE A 438 12.07 20.81 3.03
C PHE A 438 13.01 21.86 3.63
N MET A 439 12.64 22.44 4.76
CA MET A 439 13.48 23.45 5.44
C MET A 439 14.80 22.87 5.94
N ALA A 440 14.83 21.61 6.39
CA ALA A 440 16.06 20.93 6.81
C ALA A 440 17.01 20.66 5.62
N GLN A 441 16.46 20.40 4.44
CA GLN A 441 17.26 20.26 3.20
C GLN A 441 17.76 21.62 2.72
N ASP A 442 16.91 22.64 2.70
CA ASP A 442 17.27 24.00 2.25
C ASP A 442 18.35 24.63 3.14
N SER A 443 18.26 24.47 4.45
CA SER A 443 19.26 24.95 5.41
C SER A 443 20.57 24.15 5.40
N GLY A 444 20.64 23.01 4.72
CA GLY A 444 21.79 22.10 4.71
C GLY A 444 21.92 21.27 6.00
N GLU A 445 20.94 21.30 6.90
CA GLU A 445 20.87 20.38 8.05
C GLU A 445 20.75 18.93 7.58
N ARG A 446 20.00 18.70 6.50
CA ARG A 446 19.87 17.41 5.85
C ARG A 446 20.54 17.38 4.49
N VAL A 447 21.53 16.50 4.37
CA VAL A 447 22.26 16.29 3.12
C VAL A 447 21.57 15.23 2.27
N VAL A 448 21.30 15.57 0.99
CA VAL A 448 20.89 14.64 -0.05
C VAL A 448 21.98 14.67 -1.14
N VAL A 449 22.71 13.57 -1.26
CA VAL A 449 23.84 13.42 -2.20
C VAL A 449 23.36 13.63 -3.63
N GLY A 450 24.02 14.51 -4.35
CA GLY A 450 23.69 14.90 -5.72
C GLY A 450 22.63 16.00 -5.82
N VAL A 451 21.93 16.34 -4.71
CA VAL A 451 20.85 17.33 -4.69
C VAL A 451 21.24 18.56 -3.87
N THR A 452 21.46 18.40 -2.56
CA THR A 452 21.89 19.52 -1.71
C THR A 452 23.41 19.67 -1.71
N ASP A 453 24.12 18.52 -1.74
CA ASP A 453 25.59 18.45 -1.75
C ASP A 453 26.08 17.44 -2.79
N PHE A 454 27.40 17.49 -3.07
CA PHE A 454 28.07 16.61 -4.05
C PHE A 454 27.40 16.69 -5.44
N ARG A 455 26.98 17.89 -5.80
CA ARG A 455 26.31 18.16 -7.09
C ARG A 455 27.30 18.05 -8.23
N GLU A 456 26.80 17.61 -9.39
CA GLU A 456 27.50 17.65 -10.67
C GLU A 456 26.70 18.53 -11.63
N ASP A 457 27.37 19.28 -12.49
CA ASP A 457 26.72 20.19 -13.45
C ASP A 457 26.02 19.42 -14.57
N ILE A 458 26.47 18.20 -14.83
CA ILE A 458 25.90 17.31 -15.85
C ILE A 458 25.77 15.92 -15.23
N SER A 459 24.58 15.30 -15.32
CA SER A 459 24.45 13.88 -14.99
C SER A 459 25.31 13.06 -15.95
N PRO A 460 26.31 12.31 -15.47
CA PRO A 460 27.19 11.51 -16.34
C PRO A 460 26.46 10.30 -16.96
N TYR A 461 25.23 10.04 -16.54
CA TYR A 461 24.47 8.85 -16.94
C TYR A 461 23.13 9.27 -17.55
N ALA A 462 22.93 8.93 -18.82
CA ALA A 462 21.63 8.94 -19.43
C ALA A 462 20.82 7.76 -18.87
N VAL A 463 19.66 8.05 -18.33
CA VAL A 463 18.67 7.03 -17.95
C VAL A 463 17.49 7.19 -18.89
N ASP A 464 17.19 6.13 -19.63
CA ASP A 464 16.01 6.07 -20.48
C ASP A 464 14.77 5.89 -19.59
N GLY A 465 14.08 6.99 -19.30
CA GLY A 465 12.80 6.94 -18.61
C GLY A 465 11.72 6.28 -19.48
N PHE A 466 10.73 5.65 -18.85
CA PHE A 466 9.56 5.14 -19.57
C PHE A 466 8.72 6.31 -20.08
N MET A 467 8.43 6.32 -21.39
CA MET A 467 7.74 7.43 -22.06
C MET A 467 6.26 7.17 -22.35
N GLY A 468 5.69 6.09 -21.79
CA GLY A 468 4.29 5.72 -22.04
C GLY A 468 4.13 4.76 -23.23
N VAL A 469 2.89 4.51 -23.61
CA VAL A 469 2.48 3.69 -24.75
C VAL A 469 1.58 4.56 -25.63
N ASP A 470 2.04 4.87 -26.83
CA ASP A 470 1.44 5.88 -27.70
C ASP A 470 -0.03 5.63 -28.08
N ASP A 471 -0.48 4.36 -28.14
CA ASP A 471 -1.83 3.98 -28.57
C ASP A 471 -2.74 3.51 -27.42
N ALA A 472 -2.37 3.73 -26.16
CA ALA A 472 -3.12 3.23 -25.01
C ALA A 472 -4.56 3.80 -24.96
N PHE A 473 -4.71 5.09 -25.21
CA PHE A 473 -6.02 5.75 -25.23
C PHE A 473 -6.90 5.24 -26.39
N GLU A 474 -6.38 5.22 -27.62
CA GLU A 474 -7.12 4.82 -28.81
C GLU A 474 -7.58 3.35 -28.72
N VAL A 475 -6.73 2.47 -28.24
CA VAL A 475 -7.08 1.06 -28.03
C VAL A 475 -8.13 0.91 -26.94
N ALA A 476 -8.00 1.64 -25.83
CA ALA A 476 -8.97 1.61 -24.74
C ALA A 476 -10.36 2.12 -25.19
N LEU A 477 -10.39 3.20 -26.01
CA LEU A 477 -11.64 3.73 -26.58
C LEU A 477 -12.30 2.71 -27.51
N ALA A 478 -11.54 2.12 -28.43
CA ALA A 478 -12.07 1.10 -29.34
C ALA A 478 -12.62 -0.12 -28.60
N ARG A 479 -11.97 -0.55 -27.51
CA ARG A 479 -12.46 -1.65 -26.66
C ARG A 479 -13.74 -1.29 -25.91
N LEU A 480 -13.83 -0.08 -25.40
CA LEU A 480 -15.05 0.40 -24.76
C LEU A 480 -16.25 0.36 -25.71
N GLU A 481 -16.05 0.86 -26.93
CA GLU A 481 -17.07 0.81 -28.00
C GLU A 481 -17.45 -0.64 -28.34
N GLU A 482 -16.47 -1.53 -28.44
CA GLU A 482 -16.70 -2.95 -28.71
C GLU A 482 -17.49 -3.63 -27.59
N VAL A 483 -17.15 -3.35 -26.32
CA VAL A 483 -17.91 -3.86 -25.16
C VAL A 483 -19.36 -3.41 -25.24
N ARG A 484 -19.61 -2.12 -25.43
CA ARG A 484 -20.97 -1.55 -25.53
C ARG A 484 -21.76 -2.11 -26.72
N ARG A 485 -21.10 -2.36 -27.84
CA ARG A 485 -21.72 -2.89 -29.06
C ARG A 485 -22.08 -4.38 -28.95
N THR A 486 -21.29 -5.16 -28.22
CA THR A 486 -21.40 -6.64 -28.23
C THR A 486 -21.99 -7.22 -26.98
N ARG A 487 -22.09 -6.47 -25.88
CA ARG A 487 -22.73 -6.92 -24.64
C ARG A 487 -24.25 -7.09 -24.81
N GLY A 488 -24.85 -7.91 -23.97
CA GLY A 488 -26.30 -8.00 -23.88
C GLY A 488 -26.89 -6.80 -23.15
N GLU A 489 -27.31 -5.76 -23.87
CA GLU A 489 -27.74 -4.47 -23.28
C GLU A 489 -28.79 -4.61 -22.18
N ARG A 490 -29.79 -5.48 -22.38
CA ARG A 490 -30.81 -5.75 -21.35
C ARG A 490 -30.20 -6.35 -20.09
N ARG A 491 -29.28 -7.32 -20.24
CA ARG A 491 -28.62 -7.98 -19.09
C ARG A 491 -27.74 -6.98 -18.33
N ALA A 492 -26.98 -6.16 -19.05
CA ALA A 492 -26.16 -5.13 -18.42
C ALA A 492 -27.00 -4.08 -17.68
N GLY A 493 -28.09 -3.61 -18.31
CA GLY A 493 -29.00 -2.65 -17.69
C GLY A 493 -29.75 -3.23 -16.47
N ASP A 494 -30.15 -4.52 -16.49
CA ASP A 494 -30.76 -5.17 -15.35
C ASP A 494 -29.76 -5.31 -14.18
N ALA A 495 -28.52 -5.70 -14.47
CA ALA A 495 -27.46 -5.85 -13.46
C ALA A 495 -27.05 -4.49 -12.85
N LEU A 496 -27.00 -3.43 -13.66
CA LEU A 496 -26.70 -2.07 -13.18
C LEU A 496 -27.79 -1.53 -12.24
N ARG A 497 -29.07 -1.76 -12.60
CA ARG A 497 -30.20 -1.39 -11.71
C ARG A 497 -30.17 -2.18 -10.39
N GLU A 498 -29.80 -3.45 -10.44
CA GLU A 498 -29.65 -4.26 -9.22
C GLU A 498 -28.49 -3.74 -8.37
N LEU A 499 -27.35 -3.39 -8.98
CA LEU A 499 -26.25 -2.78 -8.24
C LEU A 499 -26.67 -1.46 -7.57
N GLU A 500 -27.38 -0.58 -8.28
CA GLU A 500 -27.91 0.65 -7.72
C GLU A 500 -28.89 0.39 -6.56
N ARG A 501 -29.80 -0.56 -6.71
CA ARG A 501 -30.74 -0.97 -5.65
C ARG A 501 -30.03 -1.42 -4.39
N VAL A 502 -29.00 -2.27 -4.56
CA VAL A 502 -28.18 -2.77 -3.44
C VAL A 502 -27.40 -1.63 -2.78
N CYS A 503 -26.88 -0.70 -3.55
CA CYS A 503 -26.17 0.49 -3.03
C CYS A 503 -27.08 1.38 -2.20
N ARG A 504 -28.35 1.57 -2.61
CA ARG A 504 -29.35 2.33 -1.84
C ARG A 504 -29.86 1.56 -0.60
N GLY A 505 -29.68 0.25 -0.54
CA GLY A 505 -30.02 -0.62 0.58
C GLY A 505 -28.87 -0.84 1.56
N SER A 506 -28.97 -1.94 2.31
CA SER A 506 -27.95 -2.39 3.28
C SER A 506 -27.32 -3.74 2.92
N GLU A 507 -27.65 -4.29 1.77
CA GLU A 507 -27.11 -5.55 1.30
C GLU A 507 -25.64 -5.41 0.90
N ASN A 508 -24.88 -6.51 0.95
CA ASN A 508 -23.48 -6.53 0.53
C ASN A 508 -23.37 -6.31 -0.98
N ILE A 509 -22.56 -5.33 -1.39
CA ILE A 509 -22.45 -4.91 -2.80
C ILE A 509 -21.70 -5.92 -3.67
N MET A 510 -20.82 -6.76 -3.12
CA MET A 510 -19.89 -7.59 -3.91
C MET A 510 -20.59 -8.63 -4.82
N PRO A 511 -21.67 -9.32 -4.40
CA PRO A 511 -22.41 -10.20 -5.30
C PRO A 511 -22.99 -9.46 -6.50
N ALA A 512 -23.64 -8.31 -6.28
CA ALA A 512 -24.23 -7.50 -7.36
C ALA A 512 -23.14 -6.91 -8.28
N MET A 513 -21.98 -6.53 -7.73
CA MET A 513 -20.83 -6.07 -8.50
C MET A 513 -20.30 -7.19 -9.42
N MET A 514 -20.14 -8.41 -8.91
CA MET A 514 -19.70 -9.55 -9.75
C MET A 514 -20.70 -9.86 -10.87
N GLU A 515 -22.00 -9.79 -10.60
CA GLU A 515 -23.03 -9.97 -11.64
C GLU A 515 -23.01 -8.83 -12.68
N ALA A 516 -22.78 -7.58 -12.24
CA ALA A 516 -22.64 -6.42 -13.15
C ALA A 516 -21.45 -6.62 -14.09
N LEU A 517 -20.29 -7.01 -13.55
CA LEU A 517 -19.10 -7.29 -14.36
C LEU A 517 -19.26 -8.52 -15.26
N ASP A 518 -19.97 -9.56 -14.79
CA ASP A 518 -20.29 -10.72 -15.63
C ASP A 518 -21.27 -10.38 -16.76
N ALA A 519 -22.00 -9.28 -16.63
CA ALA A 519 -22.84 -8.69 -17.66
C ALA A 519 -22.13 -7.62 -18.53
N ASP A 520 -20.81 -7.48 -18.41
CA ASP A 520 -19.99 -6.49 -19.11
C ASP A 520 -20.37 -5.02 -18.82
N VAL A 521 -20.83 -4.72 -17.60
CA VAL A 521 -20.95 -3.34 -17.11
C VAL A 521 -19.54 -2.74 -17.00
N THR A 522 -19.39 -1.49 -17.40
CA THR A 522 -18.09 -0.81 -17.47
C THR A 522 -17.80 -0.02 -16.20
N LEU A 523 -16.52 0.32 -16.00
CA LEU A 523 -16.05 1.10 -14.86
C LEU A 523 -16.79 2.44 -14.71
N GLY A 524 -16.98 3.18 -15.82
CA GLY A 524 -17.67 4.46 -15.79
C GLY A 524 -19.14 4.33 -15.39
N GLU A 525 -19.84 3.28 -15.86
CA GLU A 525 -21.23 3.02 -15.46
C GLU A 525 -21.35 2.67 -13.96
N VAL A 526 -20.37 1.96 -13.39
CA VAL A 526 -20.29 1.74 -11.96
C VAL A 526 -20.04 3.06 -11.23
N GLY A 527 -19.12 3.89 -11.73
CA GLY A 527 -18.83 5.22 -11.17
C GLY A 527 -20.04 6.15 -11.17
N ASP A 528 -20.89 6.09 -12.20
CA ASP A 528 -22.16 6.85 -12.25
C ASP A 528 -23.09 6.42 -11.11
N VAL A 529 -23.24 5.12 -10.85
CA VAL A 529 -24.02 4.63 -9.70
C VAL A 529 -23.44 5.14 -8.37
N TRP A 530 -22.12 5.16 -8.22
CA TRP A 530 -21.48 5.69 -7.01
C TRP A 530 -21.83 7.16 -6.78
N ARG A 531 -21.69 8.00 -7.79
CA ARG A 531 -22.00 9.44 -7.73
C ARG A 531 -23.48 9.70 -7.45
N ASP A 532 -24.36 8.97 -8.11
CA ASP A 532 -25.82 9.11 -7.92
C ASP A 532 -26.31 8.67 -6.55
N VAL A 533 -25.69 7.66 -5.96
CA VAL A 533 -26.14 7.09 -4.67
C VAL A 533 -25.46 7.74 -3.48
N PHE A 534 -24.14 7.98 -3.57
CA PHE A 534 -23.33 8.39 -2.43
C PHE A 534 -22.89 9.86 -2.49
N GLY A 535 -22.89 10.46 -3.69
CA GLY A 535 -22.34 11.81 -3.89
C GLY A 535 -20.82 11.84 -3.88
N ASP A 536 -20.27 13.04 -3.77
CA ASP A 536 -18.84 13.30 -3.86
C ASP A 536 -18.27 13.82 -2.53
N TRP A 537 -17.07 13.35 -2.20
CA TRP A 537 -16.22 13.94 -1.16
C TRP A 537 -15.16 14.83 -1.84
N ASN A 538 -14.95 16.00 -1.27
CA ASN A 538 -13.90 16.91 -1.73
C ASN A 538 -12.86 17.07 -0.63
N THR A 539 -11.59 17.12 -1.04
CA THR A 539 -10.48 17.36 -0.13
C THR A 539 -10.72 18.61 0.71
N PRO A 540 -10.63 18.53 2.04
CA PRO A 540 -10.88 19.66 2.93
C PRO A 540 -9.80 20.74 2.90
N ILE A 541 -8.70 20.48 2.19
CA ILE A 541 -7.60 21.44 2.06
C ILE A 541 -7.95 22.45 0.97
N GLN A 542 -8.06 23.73 1.37
CA GLN A 542 -8.06 24.83 0.41
C GLN A 542 -6.61 25.06 -0.03
N THR A 543 -6.32 24.81 -1.29
CA THR A 543 -5.03 25.15 -1.92
C THR A 543 -4.88 26.66 -2.10
#